data_6ef6c48a705c1865fda31761fd87b3f6
#
_entry.id   6ef6c48a705c1865fda31761fd87b3f6
#
_cell.length_a   1.000
_cell.length_b   1.000
_cell.length_c   1.000
_cell.angle_alpha   90.00
_cell.angle_beta   90.00
_cell.angle_gamma   90.00
#
_symmetry.space_group_name_H-M   'P 1'
#
loop_
_entity.id
_entity.type
_entity.pdbx_description
1 polymer ?
#
loop_
_entity_poly.entity_id
_entity_poly.type
_entity_poly.pdbx_seq_one_letter_code
_entity_poly.pdbx_strand_id
1 'polypeptide(L)'
;QQEPNTLYAKWSNKPTEVIRMGNNGFIGDTAKMNTRTPGGHPEGFIEAFANIYRNFSLTVRAIKNGESPSGDCLDFPTVYDGVRGMQFIETMVEAGYNDNVKWQKWID
;
A
#
# COMPACT_ATOMS: atom_id res chain seq x y z
N GLN A 1 -2.14 -13.62 1.63
CA GLN A 1 -3.40 -13.33 2.35
C GLN A 1 -3.68 -14.31 3.50
N GLN A 2 -3.05 -15.48 3.53
CA GLN A 2 -3.25 -16.46 4.60
C GLN A 2 -2.58 -16.04 5.91
N GLU A 3 -1.50 -15.26 5.85
CA GLU A 3 -0.77 -14.73 6.98
C GLU A 3 -0.45 -13.24 6.72
N PRO A 4 -1.44 -12.35 6.81
CA PRO A 4 -1.28 -10.95 6.40
C PRO A 4 -0.34 -10.16 7.32
N ASN A 5 -0.08 -10.64 8.53
CA ASN A 5 0.70 -9.92 9.54
C ASN A 5 2.19 -10.27 9.50
N THR A 6 2.62 -11.13 8.60
CA THR A 6 4.02 -11.59 8.52
C THR A 6 4.58 -11.35 7.12
N LEU A 7 5.72 -10.65 7.06
CA LEU A 7 6.50 -10.43 5.85
C LEU A 7 7.82 -11.21 5.94
N TYR A 8 8.13 -11.98 4.93
CA TYR A 8 9.43 -12.62 4.75
C TYR A 8 10.25 -11.80 3.75
N ALA A 9 11.25 -11.08 4.23
CA ALA A 9 12.19 -10.34 3.38
C ALA A 9 13.39 -11.23 3.03
N LYS A 10 13.49 -11.60 1.76
CA LYS A 10 14.59 -12.44 1.22
C LYS A 10 15.58 -11.55 0.49
N TRP A 11 16.83 -11.56 0.93
CA TRP A 11 17.91 -10.76 0.39
C TRP A 11 18.94 -11.66 -0.30
N SER A 12 19.66 -11.13 -1.28
CA SER A 12 20.74 -11.86 -1.96
C SER A 12 22.01 -12.02 -1.12
N ASN A 13 22.22 -11.14 -0.13
CA ASN A 13 23.48 -10.97 0.59
C ASN A 13 23.36 -11.11 2.13
N LYS A 14 22.20 -11.47 2.65
CA LYS A 14 21.97 -11.69 4.08
C LYS A 14 20.86 -12.72 4.33
N PRO A 15 20.74 -13.25 5.55
CA PRO A 15 19.67 -14.18 5.91
C PRO A 15 18.27 -13.61 5.68
N THR A 16 17.31 -14.51 5.48
CA THR A 16 15.89 -14.13 5.41
C THR A 16 15.44 -13.55 6.74
N GLU A 17 14.82 -12.39 6.69
CA GLU A 17 14.22 -11.73 7.85
C GLU A 17 12.72 -12.05 7.90
N VAL A 18 12.20 -12.25 9.10
CA VAL A 18 10.78 -12.39 9.37
C VAL A 18 10.31 -11.15 10.12
N ILE A 19 9.51 -10.32 9.46
CA ILE A 19 9.00 -9.07 10.00
C ILE A 19 7.54 -9.27 10.33
N ARG A 20 7.15 -9.02 11.58
CA ARG A 20 5.77 -9.16 12.06
C ARG A 20 5.19 -7.81 12.45
N MET A 21 3.95 -7.57 12.06
CA MET A 21 3.19 -6.42 12.49
C MET A 21 3.01 -6.43 14.01
N GLY A 22 2.88 -5.25 14.59
CA GLY A 22 2.77 -5.09 16.05
C GLY A 22 4.10 -5.14 16.83
N ASN A 23 5.21 -5.51 16.19
CA ASN A 23 6.55 -5.46 16.79
C ASN A 23 7.18 -4.08 16.55
N ASN A 24 6.79 -3.11 17.36
CA ASN A 24 7.09 -1.68 17.16
C ASN A 24 8.60 -1.33 17.11
N GLY A 25 9.50 -2.23 17.50
CA GLY A 25 10.95 -2.03 17.39
C GLY A 25 11.51 -2.22 15.98
N PHE A 26 10.79 -2.88 15.08
CA PHE A 26 11.30 -3.35 13.80
C PHE A 26 10.51 -2.84 12.58
N ILE A 27 9.38 -2.19 12.79
CA ILE A 27 8.53 -1.64 11.72
C ILE A 27 8.65 -0.12 11.67
N GLY A 28 8.55 0.45 10.46
CA GLY A 28 8.59 1.89 10.24
C GLY A 28 7.36 2.60 10.82
N ASP A 29 7.43 3.92 10.93
CA ASP A 29 6.37 4.71 11.60
C ASP A 29 5.04 4.66 10.85
N THR A 30 5.05 4.67 9.52
CA THR A 30 3.84 4.48 8.70
C THR A 30 3.16 3.14 9.01
N ALA A 31 3.94 2.05 9.12
CA ALA A 31 3.39 0.73 9.46
C ALA A 31 2.82 0.72 10.89
N LYS A 32 3.52 1.34 11.86
CA LYS A 32 3.01 1.49 13.25
C LYS A 32 1.68 2.23 13.29
N MET A 33 1.57 3.33 12.55
CA MET A 33 0.36 4.15 12.50
C MET A 33 -0.85 3.37 11.93
N ASN A 34 -0.59 2.41 11.06
CA ASN A 34 -1.60 1.58 10.42
C ASN A 34 -1.83 0.22 11.11
N THR A 35 -1.16 -0.04 12.23
CA THR A 35 -1.34 -1.24 13.06
C THR A 35 -2.21 -0.91 14.27
N ARG A 36 -3.23 -1.73 14.54
CA ARG A 36 -4.23 -1.52 15.62
C ARG A 36 -4.07 -2.50 16.76
N THR A 37 -3.62 -3.71 16.47
CA THR A 37 -3.48 -4.77 17.47
C THR A 37 -2.03 -4.98 17.87
N PRO A 38 -1.77 -5.45 19.11
CA PRO A 38 -0.43 -5.83 19.54
C PRO A 38 0.12 -7.01 18.72
N GLY A 39 1.43 -7.20 18.74
CA GLY A 39 2.08 -8.35 18.12
C GLY A 39 1.45 -9.67 18.56
N GLY A 40 1.22 -10.56 17.60
CA GLY A 40 0.58 -11.85 17.84
C GLY A 40 -0.95 -11.85 17.74
N HIS A 41 -1.57 -10.68 17.59
CA HIS A 41 -3.00 -10.56 17.32
C HIS A 41 -3.21 -10.30 15.83
N PRO A 42 -4.09 -11.05 15.14
CA PRO A 42 -4.27 -10.91 13.71
C PRO A 42 -4.98 -9.60 13.36
N GLU A 43 -4.47 -8.93 12.35
CA GLU A 43 -5.16 -7.89 11.59
C GLU A 43 -5.29 -8.36 10.14
N GLY A 44 -6.32 -7.93 9.44
CA GLY A 44 -6.57 -8.42 8.10
C GLY A 44 -7.12 -7.36 7.16
N PHE A 45 -7.89 -7.82 6.20
CA PHE A 45 -8.45 -7.00 5.12
C PHE A 45 -9.30 -5.84 5.63
N ILE A 46 -10.12 -6.07 6.66
CA ILE A 46 -11.05 -5.06 7.19
C ILE A 46 -10.27 -3.88 7.76
N GLU A 47 -9.27 -4.14 8.59
CA GLU A 47 -8.42 -3.12 9.21
C GLU A 47 -7.59 -2.37 8.17
N ALA A 48 -7.03 -3.08 7.20
CA ALA A 48 -6.27 -2.49 6.10
C ALA A 48 -7.17 -1.56 5.26
N PHE A 49 -8.36 -2.01 4.92
CA PHE A 49 -9.32 -1.23 4.16
C PHE A 49 -9.83 -0.01 4.95
N ALA A 50 -10.08 -0.17 6.25
CA ALA A 50 -10.49 0.91 7.14
C ALA A 50 -9.42 2.01 7.26
N ASN A 51 -8.13 1.68 7.17
CA ASN A 51 -7.05 2.66 7.18
C ASN A 51 -7.11 3.63 6.00
N ILE A 52 -7.52 3.18 4.82
CA ILE A 52 -7.72 4.04 3.64
C ILE A 52 -8.77 5.12 3.95
N TYR A 53 -9.93 4.72 4.47
CA TYR A 53 -11.00 5.66 4.83
C TYR A 53 -10.63 6.57 5.99
N ARG A 54 -9.87 6.06 6.95
CA ARG A 54 -9.35 6.88 8.05
C ARG A 54 -8.45 7.99 7.52
N ASN A 55 -7.50 7.67 6.67
CA ASN A 55 -6.55 8.64 6.11
C ASN A 55 -7.27 9.68 5.25
N PHE A 56 -8.20 9.26 4.40
CA PHE A 56 -9.07 10.16 3.66
C PHE A 56 -9.87 11.10 4.58
N SER A 57 -10.47 10.56 5.64
CA SER A 57 -11.26 11.36 6.60
C SER A 57 -10.40 12.38 7.36
N LEU A 58 -9.18 12.01 7.73
CA LEU A 58 -8.21 12.92 8.37
C LEU A 58 -7.80 14.05 7.41
N THR A 59 -7.57 13.73 6.15
CA THR A 59 -7.28 14.72 5.10
C THR A 59 -8.43 15.72 4.94
N VAL A 60 -9.67 15.25 4.82
CA VAL A 60 -10.86 16.10 4.72
C VAL A 60 -11.01 16.99 5.97
N ARG A 61 -10.77 16.43 7.14
CA ARG A 61 -10.84 17.18 8.41
C ARG A 61 -9.81 18.30 8.46
N ALA A 62 -8.54 18.02 8.11
CA ALA A 62 -7.49 19.02 8.06
C ALA A 62 -7.86 20.18 7.12
N ILE A 63 -8.31 19.86 5.90
CA ILE A 63 -8.73 20.88 4.93
C ILE A 63 -9.88 21.72 5.47
N LYS A 64 -10.89 21.11 6.09
CA LYS A 64 -12.04 21.85 6.69
C LYS A 64 -11.63 22.76 7.83
N ASN A 65 -10.57 22.43 8.55
CA ASN A 65 -10.02 23.25 9.63
C ASN A 65 -9.04 24.35 9.11
N GLY A 66 -8.80 24.42 7.80
CA GLY A 66 -7.81 25.34 7.23
C GLY A 66 -6.36 24.90 7.44
N GLU A 67 -6.15 23.64 7.78
CA GLU A 67 -4.84 23.03 8.00
C GLU A 67 -4.36 22.32 6.73
N SER A 68 -3.05 22.24 6.54
CA SER A 68 -2.46 21.41 5.49
C SER A 68 -2.41 19.96 5.96
N PRO A 69 -2.96 18.98 5.20
CA PRO A 69 -2.84 17.56 5.54
C PRO A 69 -1.38 17.14 5.63
N SER A 70 -1.02 16.33 6.62
CA SER A 70 0.32 15.74 6.73
C SER A 70 0.50 14.57 5.76
N GLY A 71 1.75 14.22 5.44
CA GLY A 71 2.07 13.15 4.49
C GLY A 71 1.39 11.82 4.80
N ASP A 72 1.31 11.45 6.07
CA ASP A 72 0.69 10.18 6.50
C ASP A 72 -0.83 10.15 6.29
N CYS A 73 -1.50 11.31 6.35
CA CYS A 73 -2.93 11.41 6.06
C CYS A 73 -3.24 11.32 4.56
N LEU A 74 -2.25 11.50 3.69
CA LEU A 74 -2.40 11.43 2.24
C LEU A 74 -2.17 10.01 1.69
N ASP A 75 -1.89 9.03 2.55
CA ASP A 75 -1.67 7.64 2.17
C ASP A 75 -3.00 6.92 1.89
N PHE A 76 -3.59 7.26 0.74
CA PHE A 76 -4.76 6.59 0.16
C PHE A 76 -4.74 6.74 -1.37
N PRO A 77 -5.34 5.80 -2.12
CA PRO A 77 -5.37 5.87 -3.58
C PRO A 77 -6.06 7.14 -4.10
N THR A 78 -5.42 7.77 -5.06
CA THR A 78 -5.91 8.98 -5.74
C THR A 78 -6.47 8.65 -7.12
N VAL A 79 -7.04 9.65 -7.79
CA VAL A 79 -7.46 9.52 -9.20
C VAL A 79 -6.29 9.16 -10.11
N TYR A 80 -5.07 9.63 -9.81
CA TYR A 80 -3.88 9.31 -10.58
C TYR A 80 -3.48 7.83 -10.46
N ASP A 81 -3.64 7.24 -9.29
CA ASP A 81 -3.43 5.80 -9.09
C ASP A 81 -4.45 4.98 -9.89
N GLY A 82 -5.69 5.46 -9.96
CA GLY A 82 -6.73 4.88 -10.81
C GLY A 82 -6.38 4.95 -12.30
N VAL A 83 -5.93 6.11 -12.78
CA VAL A 83 -5.48 6.31 -14.17
C VAL A 83 -4.33 5.36 -14.51
N ARG A 84 -3.31 5.27 -13.64
CA ARG A 84 -2.18 4.35 -13.84
C ARG A 84 -2.62 2.89 -13.86
N GLY A 85 -3.57 2.52 -13.02
CA GLY A 85 -4.14 1.17 -13.01
C GLY A 85 -4.86 0.83 -14.31
N MET A 86 -5.68 1.75 -14.84
CA MET A 86 -6.36 1.57 -16.12
C MET A 86 -5.38 1.52 -17.29
N GLN A 87 -4.39 2.39 -17.31
CA GLN A 87 -3.33 2.39 -18.32
C GLN A 87 -2.59 1.04 -18.35
N PHE A 88 -2.28 0.47 -17.18
CA PHE A 88 -1.67 -0.86 -17.12
C PHE A 88 -2.56 -1.91 -17.77
N ILE A 89 -3.85 -1.93 -17.45
CA ILE A 89 -4.80 -2.90 -18.00
C ILE A 89 -4.89 -2.76 -19.53
N GLU A 90 -5.07 -1.55 -20.04
CA GLU A 90 -5.15 -1.28 -21.49
C GLU A 90 -3.88 -1.70 -22.20
N THR A 91 -2.71 -1.33 -21.67
CA THR A 91 -1.42 -1.72 -22.24
C THR A 91 -1.26 -3.24 -22.29
N MET A 92 -1.68 -3.95 -21.25
CA MET A 92 -1.60 -5.41 -21.21
C MET A 92 -2.57 -6.07 -22.20
N VAL A 93 -3.75 -5.52 -22.37
CA VAL A 93 -4.73 -5.99 -23.37
C VAL A 93 -4.18 -5.82 -24.78
N GLU A 94 -3.66 -4.64 -25.11
CA GLU A 94 -3.03 -4.36 -26.41
C GLU A 94 -1.83 -5.29 -26.68
N ALA A 95 -0.96 -5.48 -25.69
CA ALA A 95 0.17 -6.42 -25.79
C ALA A 95 -0.31 -7.86 -26.01
N GLY A 96 -1.43 -8.24 -25.41
CA GLY A 96 -2.04 -9.56 -25.57
C GLY A 96 -2.53 -9.86 -27.01
N TYR A 97 -2.96 -8.82 -27.73
CA TYR A 97 -3.36 -8.95 -29.15
C TYR A 97 -2.18 -8.89 -30.14
N ASN A 98 -0.98 -8.56 -29.68
CA ASN A 98 0.18 -8.41 -30.54
C ASN A 98 1.24 -9.49 -30.24
N ASP A 99 1.27 -10.53 -31.07
CA ASP A 99 2.21 -11.65 -30.91
C ASP A 99 3.70 -11.27 -31.07
N ASN A 100 3.97 -10.14 -31.70
CA ASN A 100 5.34 -9.71 -32.02
C ASN A 100 5.95 -8.75 -30.99
N VAL A 101 5.13 -8.19 -30.09
CA VAL A 101 5.59 -7.21 -29.09
C VAL A 101 5.23 -7.70 -27.69
N LYS A 102 6.18 -8.32 -27.02
CA LYS A 102 6.01 -8.85 -25.65
C LYS A 102 6.30 -7.83 -24.55
N TRP A 103 7.05 -6.76 -24.88
CA TRP A 103 7.41 -5.72 -23.94
C TRP A 103 6.84 -4.38 -24.41
N GLN A 104 6.01 -3.78 -23.59
CA GLN A 104 5.45 -2.46 -23.82
C GLN A 104 6.19 -1.42 -22.97
N LYS A 105 6.42 -0.24 -23.57
CA LYS A 105 6.98 0.88 -22.82
C LYS A 105 5.92 1.47 -21.91
N TRP A 106 6.23 1.57 -20.62
CA TRP A 106 5.39 2.32 -19.70
C TRP A 106 5.50 3.81 -20.01
N ILE A 107 4.37 4.50 -20.10
CA ILE A 107 4.29 5.95 -20.32
C ILE A 107 3.86 6.54 -18.98
N ASP A 108 4.76 7.30 -18.33
CA ASP A 108 4.46 8.03 -17.09
C ASP A 108 3.63 9.28 -17.36
#